data_3acc9a0796f008cd0a3d38a663f690fe
#
_entry.id   3acc9a0796f008cd0a3d38a663f690fe
#
_cell.length_a   1.000
_cell.length_b   1.000
_cell.length_c   1.000
_cell.angle_alpha   90.00
_cell.angle_beta   90.00
_cell.angle_gamma   90.00
#
_symmetry.space_group_name_H-M   'P 1'
#
loop_
_entity.id
_entity.type
_entity.pdbx_description
1 polymer ?
#
loop_
_entity_poly.entity_id
_entity_poly.type
_entity_poly.pdbx_seq_one_letter_code
_entity_poly.pdbx_strand_id
1 'polypeptide(L)' 'MIQVKAFDEEHEDDLSDSINDFLDDNEDIQVLDIKYAIALSQDEEDENVFCFSALLIYST' A
#
# COMPACT_ATOMS: atom_id res chain seq x y z
N MET A 1 -20.10 5.42 0.67
CA MET A 1 -19.53 4.94 1.95
C MET A 1 -18.00 5.02 1.86
N ILE A 2 -17.37 5.59 2.87
CA ILE A 2 -15.92 5.71 2.91
C ILE A 2 -15.33 4.40 3.41
N GLN A 3 -14.33 3.89 2.71
CA GLN A 3 -13.63 2.66 3.05
C GLN A 3 -12.13 2.85 2.95
N VAL A 4 -11.38 1.94 3.54
CA VAL A 4 -9.93 1.94 3.49
C VAL A 4 -9.42 0.57 3.06
N LYS A 5 -8.28 0.59 2.37
CA LYS A 5 -7.56 -0.62 1.97
C LYS A 5 -6.10 -0.44 2.31
N ALA A 6 -5.54 -1.37 3.08
CA ALA A 6 -4.13 -1.35 3.46
C ALA A 6 -3.32 -2.23 2.51
N PHE A 7 -2.11 -1.77 2.19
CA PHE A 7 -1.16 -2.49 1.34
C PHE A 7 0.20 -2.51 2.02
N ASP A 8 0.86 -3.67 1.99
CA ASP A 8 2.23 -3.84 2.50
C ASP A 8 3.03 -4.64 1.50
N GLU A 9 4.21 -4.16 1.15
CA GLU A 9 5.11 -4.86 0.25
C GLU A 9 6.57 -4.62 0.66
N GLU A 10 7.46 -5.51 0.26
CA GLU A 10 8.88 -5.41 0.54
C GLU A 10 9.62 -4.52 -0.45
N HIS A 11 9.01 -4.21 -1.58
CA HIS A 11 9.58 -3.36 -2.62
C HIS A 11 8.57 -2.32 -3.06
N GLU A 12 9.05 -1.11 -3.32
CA GLU A 12 8.18 0.00 -3.70
C GLU A 12 7.44 -0.23 -5.02
N ASP A 13 8.08 -0.89 -5.98
CA ASP A 13 7.44 -1.21 -7.26
C ASP A 13 6.30 -2.20 -7.08
N ASP A 14 6.49 -3.19 -6.20
CA ASP A 14 5.43 -4.15 -5.87
C ASP A 14 4.26 -3.47 -5.18
N LEU A 15 4.54 -2.48 -4.31
CA LEU A 15 3.49 -1.70 -3.67
C LEU A 15 2.67 -0.93 -4.71
N SER A 16 3.34 -0.28 -5.65
CA SER A 16 2.67 0.45 -6.73
C SER A 16 1.81 -0.47 -7.58
N ASP A 17 2.35 -1.65 -7.93
CA ASP A 17 1.61 -2.63 -8.72
C ASP A 17 0.37 -3.13 -7.99
N SER A 18 0.48 -3.40 -6.68
CA SER A 18 -0.65 -3.86 -5.87
C SER A 18 -1.76 -2.82 -5.81
N ILE A 19 -1.40 -1.55 -5.63
CA ILE A 19 -2.37 -0.45 -5.60
C ILE A 19 -3.03 -0.28 -6.96
N ASN A 20 -2.24 -0.30 -8.03
CA ASN A 20 -2.77 -0.14 -9.38
C ASN A 20 -3.69 -1.29 -9.78
N ASP A 21 -3.35 -2.52 -9.41
CA ASP A 21 -4.21 -3.68 -9.65
C ASP A 21 -5.56 -3.53 -8.95
N PHE A 22 -5.54 -3.06 -7.70
CA PHE A 22 -6.77 -2.80 -6.94
C PHE A 22 -7.62 -1.73 -7.63
N LEU A 23 -7.00 -0.64 -8.11
CA LEU A 23 -7.72 0.43 -8.78
C LEU A 23 -8.30 -0.04 -10.11
N ASP A 24 -7.57 -0.87 -10.85
CA ASP A 24 -8.06 -1.44 -12.12
C ASP A 24 -9.27 -2.36 -11.90
N ASP A 25 -9.27 -3.11 -10.79
CA ASP A 25 -10.37 -4.03 -10.45
C ASP A 25 -11.58 -3.31 -9.88
N ASN A 26 -11.45 -2.04 -9.47
CA ASN A 26 -12.49 -1.28 -8.79
C ASN A 26 -12.67 0.09 -9.42
N GLU A 27 -13.08 0.12 -10.68
CA GLU A 27 -13.20 1.37 -11.46
C GLU A 27 -14.27 2.32 -10.93
N ASP A 28 -15.23 1.82 -10.16
CA ASP A 28 -16.39 2.61 -9.68
C ASP A 28 -16.10 3.37 -8.39
N ILE A 29 -14.88 3.26 -7.84
CA ILE A 29 -14.55 3.95 -6.60
C ILE A 29 -13.98 5.34 -6.88
N GLN A 30 -14.12 6.22 -5.87
CA GLN A 30 -13.47 7.52 -5.88
C GLN A 30 -12.34 7.52 -4.86
N VAL A 31 -11.11 7.70 -5.31
CA VAL A 31 -9.97 7.79 -4.42
C VAL A 31 -9.98 9.15 -3.72
N LEU A 32 -9.98 9.14 -2.40
CA LEU A 32 -9.99 10.35 -1.59
C LEU A 32 -8.58 10.73 -1.14
N ASP A 33 -7.77 9.73 -0.76
CA ASP A 33 -6.41 9.98 -0.28
C ASP A 33 -5.62 8.66 -0.30
N ILE A 34 -4.30 8.79 -0.35
CA ILE A 34 -3.37 7.67 -0.18
C ILE A 34 -2.31 8.12 0.81
N LYS A 35 -2.19 7.38 1.92
CA LYS A 35 -1.16 7.61 2.92
C LYS A 35 -0.04 6.61 2.72
N TYR A 36 1.20 7.08 2.66
CA TYR A 36 2.36 6.26 2.38
C TYR A 36 3.33 6.29 3.56
N ALA A 37 3.90 5.14 3.90
CA ALA A 37 4.89 5.04 4.97
C ALA A 37 5.95 4.01 4.61
N ILE A 38 7.17 4.27 5.05
CA ILE A 38 8.29 3.35 4.93
C ILE A 38 8.73 2.99 6.35
N ALA A 39 8.83 1.70 6.63
CA ALA A 39 9.37 1.20 7.88
C ALA A 39 10.65 0.42 7.61
N LEU A 40 11.63 0.59 8.50
CA LEU A 40 12.87 -0.17 8.47
C LEU A 40 12.90 -1.06 9.69
N SER A 41 13.13 -2.36 9.47
CA SER A 41 13.33 -3.32 10.55
C SER A 41 14.58 -4.14 10.27
N GLN A 42 15.07 -4.83 11.31
CA GLN A 42 16.16 -5.77 11.17
C GLN A 42 15.63 -7.18 11.38
N ASP A 43 16.07 -8.10 10.54
CA ASP A 43 15.72 -9.50 10.72
C ASP A 43 16.69 -10.18 11.71
N GLU A 44 16.55 -11.49 11.91
CA GLU A 44 17.37 -12.26 12.84
C GLU A 44 18.85 -12.33 12.43
N GLU A 45 19.17 -12.01 11.18
CA GLU A 45 20.52 -12.03 10.62
C GLU A 45 21.14 -10.64 10.57
N ASP A 46 20.55 -9.65 11.24
CA ASP A 46 20.96 -8.25 11.25
C ASP A 46 20.91 -7.59 9.85
N GLU A 47 20.15 -8.16 8.93
CA GLU A 47 19.91 -7.52 7.65
C GLU A 47 18.78 -6.50 7.76
N ASN A 48 18.96 -5.36 7.08
CA ASN A 48 17.94 -4.33 7.05
C ASN A 48 16.84 -4.73 6.08
N VAL A 49 15.60 -4.75 6.56
CA VAL A 49 14.42 -5.03 5.75
C VAL A 49 13.55 -3.78 5.70
N PHE A 50 13.26 -3.31 4.49
CA PHE A 50 12.34 -2.21 4.29
C PHE A 50 10.94 -2.75 4.06
N CYS A 51 9.96 -2.13 4.72
CA CYS A 51 8.56 -2.39 4.49
C CYS A 51 7.91 -1.12 3.95
N PHE A 52 7.33 -1.22 2.78
CA PHE A 52 6.62 -0.12 2.12
C PHE A 52 5.14 -0.35 2.31
N SER A 53 4.47 0.61 2.93
CA SER A 53 3.06 0.49 3.27
C SER A 53 2.27 1.66 2.74
N ALA A 54 1.02 1.41 2.38
CA ALA A 54 0.11 2.46 1.98
C ALA A 54 -1.29 2.17 2.51
N LEU A 55 -2.01 3.23 2.82
CA LEU A 55 -3.42 3.16 3.17
C LEU A 55 -4.19 3.96 2.12
N LEU A 56 -5.02 3.28 1.37
CA LEU A 56 -5.88 3.89 0.36
C LEU A 56 -7.23 4.19 1.01
N ILE A 57 -7.66 5.44 0.91
CA ILE A 57 -8.95 5.90 1.43
C ILE A 57 -9.82 6.21 0.22
N TYR A 58 -10.97 5.57 0.14
CA TYR A 58 -11.82 5.70 -1.03
C TYR A 58 -13.29 5.68 -0.65
N SER A 59 -14.12 6.14 -1.58
CA SER A 59 -15.58 6.12 -1.44
C SER A 59 -16.21 5.21 -2.50
N THR A 60 -17.19 4.48 -2.08
CA THR A 60 -18.02 3.66 -2.99
C THR A 60 -19.37 4.30 -3.23
#